data_3571788cfe62add71c4d4bc373bc60eb
#
_entry.id   3571788cfe62add71c4d4bc373bc60eb
#
_cell.length_a   1.000
_cell.length_b   1.000
_cell.length_c   1.000
_cell.angle_alpha   90.00
_cell.angle_beta   90.00
_cell.angle_gamma   90.00
#
_symmetry.space_group_name_H-M   'P 1'
#
loop_
_entity.id
_entity.type
_entity.pdbx_description
1 polymer ?
#
loop_
_entity_poly.entity_id
_entity_poly.type
_entity_poly.pdbx_seq_one_letter_code
_entity_poly.pdbx_strand_id
1 'polypeptide(L)'
;MIEKLKRGYSLAGNYLQYFIHKHFYLLGAILITAISLTARFLVALHPTRDVVVFVFNWMKEIQELGFTNFYKVNSDYSPLFLFIVGIFTFLPTGESITVSGFTYYTNWMYYLKGWYFAVEVGIAVGIYLIVKEVTKNSKSAWLGYVIYLCLPVQFFNSAVWGNADVLYFICFVYIIYFVIKGKSGLAFLFTGICFGIKLQVVFILPLLVYLILSKKLKFYKIVFIPIGLFATFIPAYLCKASFLEPFLYLVRQLGGYSNLTLGCANIWHLINIKQELLPIFTAGSTLFGLLLIGLFTAIIFAKKIKLNSENIITVGVFLIGIVPMFLPHMHERYFYALDVLIVLYCLICKRDYFLIVLMQISSGIAYHNYLAGRHFIEALGEDSVHIASYINIFVLTFLFIRILKLEKEGSLHDMASYYKNQIMLTKSAPIKSEEKIENEEK
;
A
#
# COMPACT_ATOMS: atom_id res chain seq x y z
N MET A 1 48.30 -17.99 -32.04
CA MET A 1 47.92 -16.99 -31.02
C MET A 1 46.53 -16.41 -31.29
N ILE A 2 46.26 -15.93 -32.49
CA ILE A 2 44.99 -15.31 -32.90
C ILE A 2 43.78 -16.28 -32.80
N GLU A 3 43.93 -17.57 -33.16
CA GLU A 3 42.84 -18.57 -33.05
C GLU A 3 42.48 -18.90 -31.59
N LYS A 4 43.47 -19.00 -30.69
CA LYS A 4 43.24 -19.19 -29.26
C LYS A 4 42.46 -18.00 -28.64
N LEU A 5 42.80 -16.76 -29.07
CA LEU A 5 42.07 -15.57 -28.66
C LEU A 5 40.63 -15.58 -29.19
N LYS A 6 40.37 -15.88 -30.46
CA LYS A 6 39.04 -16.01 -31.04
C LYS A 6 38.18 -17.06 -30.34
N ARG A 7 38.76 -18.22 -29.98
CA ARG A 7 38.08 -19.28 -29.25
C ARG A 7 37.77 -18.88 -27.82
N GLY A 8 38.67 -18.13 -27.15
CA GLY A 8 38.40 -17.56 -25.83
C GLY A 8 37.28 -16.53 -25.83
N TYR A 9 37.22 -15.64 -26.82
CA TYR A 9 36.14 -14.68 -27.01
C TYR A 9 34.81 -15.35 -27.26
N SER A 10 34.75 -16.40 -28.09
CA SER A 10 33.53 -17.17 -28.37
C SER A 10 33.00 -17.88 -27.10
N LEU A 11 33.90 -18.51 -26.31
CA LEU A 11 33.50 -19.16 -25.05
C LEU A 11 33.00 -18.16 -24.00
N ALA A 12 33.67 -17.02 -23.87
CA ALA A 12 33.25 -15.95 -22.95
C ALA A 12 31.88 -15.35 -23.36
N GLY A 13 31.69 -15.16 -24.67
CA GLY A 13 30.39 -14.69 -25.23
C GLY A 13 29.25 -15.65 -24.94
N ASN A 14 29.46 -16.97 -25.17
CA ASN A 14 28.47 -17.98 -24.89
C ASN A 14 28.14 -18.10 -23.39
N TYR A 15 29.16 -18.00 -22.52
CA TYR A 15 28.96 -17.99 -21.07
C TYR A 15 28.18 -16.76 -20.61
N LEU A 16 28.51 -15.58 -21.12
CA LEU A 16 27.82 -14.33 -20.81
C LEU A 16 26.35 -14.40 -21.26
N GLN A 17 26.08 -14.91 -22.47
CA GLN A 17 24.74 -15.09 -22.98
C GLN A 17 23.92 -16.05 -22.12
N TYR A 18 24.51 -17.19 -21.71
CA TYR A 18 23.88 -18.14 -20.79
C TYR A 18 23.58 -17.49 -19.43
N PHE A 19 24.55 -16.75 -18.87
CA PHE A 19 24.39 -16.06 -17.59
C PHE A 19 23.26 -15.02 -17.65
N ILE A 20 23.21 -14.18 -18.70
CA ILE A 20 22.14 -13.20 -18.91
C ILE A 20 20.79 -13.90 -19.03
N HIS A 21 20.69 -14.97 -19.82
CA HIS A 21 19.45 -15.71 -19.97
C HIS A 21 18.96 -16.33 -18.66
N LYS A 22 19.87 -16.94 -17.91
CA LYS A 22 19.57 -17.57 -16.62
C LYS A 22 19.10 -16.56 -15.57
N HIS A 23 19.67 -15.37 -15.57
CA HIS A 23 19.41 -14.33 -14.56
C HIS A 23 18.62 -13.12 -15.10
N PHE A 24 17.99 -13.26 -16.27
CA PHE A 24 17.33 -12.15 -16.99
C PHE A 24 16.42 -11.31 -16.10
N TYR A 25 15.52 -11.93 -15.34
CA TYR A 25 14.58 -11.21 -14.46
C TYR A 25 15.28 -10.52 -13.28
N LEU A 26 16.31 -11.14 -12.72
CA LEU A 26 17.09 -10.55 -11.64
C LEU A 26 17.90 -9.34 -12.13
N LEU A 27 18.58 -9.47 -13.25
CA LEU A 27 19.35 -8.39 -13.86
C LEU A 27 18.42 -7.23 -14.28
N GLY A 28 17.25 -7.56 -14.85
CA GLY A 28 16.22 -6.58 -15.18
C GLY A 28 15.68 -5.86 -13.94
N ALA A 29 15.45 -6.58 -12.84
CA ALA A 29 15.02 -5.96 -11.58
C ALA A 29 16.08 -5.02 -11.02
N ILE A 30 17.34 -5.42 -11.02
CA ILE A 30 18.47 -4.57 -10.58
C ILE A 30 18.55 -3.31 -11.44
N LEU A 31 18.50 -3.45 -12.77
CA LEU A 31 18.60 -2.32 -13.70
C LEU A 31 17.44 -1.34 -13.52
N ILE A 32 16.18 -1.82 -13.48
CA ILE A 32 15.02 -0.93 -13.32
C ILE A 32 15.02 -0.26 -11.95
N THR A 33 15.46 -0.97 -10.91
CA THR A 33 15.61 -0.39 -9.56
C THR A 33 16.65 0.73 -9.59
N ALA A 34 17.81 0.50 -10.20
CA ALA A 34 18.86 1.51 -10.32
C ALA A 34 18.36 2.74 -11.08
N ILE A 35 17.70 2.55 -12.23
CA ILE A 35 17.10 3.65 -13.02
C ILE A 35 16.07 4.41 -12.19
N SER A 36 15.16 3.70 -11.53
CA SER A 36 14.10 4.28 -10.70
C SER A 36 14.66 5.07 -9.52
N LEU A 37 15.66 4.53 -8.81
CA LEU A 37 16.32 5.21 -7.72
C LEU A 37 17.08 6.44 -8.20
N THR A 38 17.84 6.34 -9.31
CA THR A 38 18.54 7.48 -9.90
C THR A 38 17.56 8.62 -10.22
N ALA A 39 16.44 8.31 -10.89
CA ALA A 39 15.42 9.31 -11.21
C ALA A 39 14.86 9.98 -9.95
N ARG A 40 14.63 9.21 -8.87
CA ARG A 40 14.15 9.74 -7.58
C ARG A 40 15.18 10.62 -6.89
N PHE A 41 16.44 10.22 -6.87
CA PHE A 41 17.52 11.01 -6.27
C PHE A 41 17.78 12.32 -7.01
N LEU A 42 17.59 12.37 -8.33
CA LEU A 42 17.74 13.61 -9.12
C LEU A 42 16.73 14.70 -8.72
N VAL A 43 15.54 14.31 -8.25
CA VAL A 43 14.50 15.26 -7.80
C VAL A 43 14.37 15.34 -6.27
N ALA A 44 15.14 14.56 -5.52
CA ALA A 44 14.99 14.43 -4.07
C ALA A 44 15.15 15.76 -3.31
N LEU A 45 15.94 16.69 -3.83
CA LEU A 45 16.15 18.01 -3.21
C LEU A 45 14.97 18.97 -3.39
N HIS A 46 13.91 18.61 -4.12
CA HIS A 46 12.73 19.44 -4.24
C HIS A 46 12.09 19.66 -2.86
N PRO A 47 12.06 20.91 -2.35
CA PRO A 47 11.50 21.21 -1.03
C PRO A 47 9.98 21.24 -1.11
N THR A 48 9.31 20.67 -0.12
CA THR A 48 7.87 20.81 0.07
C THR A 48 7.59 21.32 1.48
N ARG A 49 6.45 21.98 1.64
CA ARG A 49 6.03 22.50 2.93
C ARG A 49 5.97 21.40 4.00
N ASP A 50 5.46 20.22 3.67
CA ASP A 50 5.33 19.09 4.60
C ASP A 50 6.68 18.65 5.15
N VAL A 51 7.72 18.58 4.32
CA VAL A 51 9.05 18.17 4.75
C VAL A 51 9.74 19.30 5.52
N VAL A 52 9.75 20.52 4.95
CA VAL A 52 10.57 21.61 5.50
C VAL A 52 9.96 22.21 6.77
N VAL A 53 8.63 22.37 6.81
CA VAL A 53 7.95 23.01 7.96
C VAL A 53 7.66 22.00 9.07
N PHE A 54 7.37 20.73 8.73
CA PHE A 54 7.05 19.76 9.78
C PHE A 54 8.24 18.86 10.09
N VAL A 55 8.68 18.02 9.15
CA VAL A 55 9.68 16.98 9.46
C VAL A 55 11.01 17.58 9.92
N PHE A 56 11.51 18.63 9.26
CA PHE A 56 12.79 19.26 9.64
C PHE A 56 12.69 20.03 10.96
N ASN A 57 11.55 20.61 11.28
CA ASN A 57 11.34 21.20 12.59
C ASN A 57 11.32 20.14 13.69
N TRP A 58 10.67 18.99 13.47
CA TRP A 58 10.76 17.86 14.41
C TRP A 58 12.20 17.35 14.58
N MET A 59 12.97 17.28 13.50
CA MET A 59 14.39 16.89 13.60
C MET A 59 15.21 17.89 14.40
N LYS A 60 14.98 19.20 14.25
CA LYS A 60 15.63 20.24 15.06
C LYS A 60 15.19 20.15 16.52
N GLU A 61 13.89 20.00 16.79
CA GLU A 61 13.37 19.83 18.14
C GLU A 61 13.95 18.60 18.83
N ILE A 62 14.16 17.48 18.09
CA ILE A 62 14.88 16.30 18.62
C ILE A 62 16.32 16.65 19.01
N GLN A 63 17.04 17.47 18.22
CA GLN A 63 18.40 17.90 18.57
C GLN A 63 18.41 18.76 19.84
N GLU A 64 17.45 19.67 19.99
CA GLU A 64 17.31 20.56 21.15
C GLU A 64 16.93 19.80 22.42
N LEU A 65 15.96 18.88 22.34
CA LEU A 65 15.51 18.05 23.47
C LEU A 65 16.50 16.93 23.84
N GLY A 66 17.42 16.60 22.93
CA GLY A 66 18.25 15.41 22.99
C GLY A 66 17.53 14.15 22.48
N PHE A 67 18.26 13.31 21.76
CA PHE A 67 17.71 12.14 21.05
C PHE A 67 16.86 11.21 21.93
N THR A 68 17.23 11.00 23.19
CA THR A 68 16.48 10.15 24.12
C THR A 68 15.08 10.69 24.46
N ASN A 69 14.76 11.92 24.10
CA ASN A 69 13.48 12.57 24.31
C ASN A 69 12.66 12.73 23.00
N PHE A 70 13.04 12.06 21.90
CA PHE A 70 12.39 12.17 20.58
C PHE A 70 10.85 12.00 20.67
N TYR A 71 10.35 11.18 21.57
CA TYR A 71 8.92 10.88 21.75
C TYR A 71 8.13 12.05 22.37
N LYS A 72 8.82 13.07 22.93
CA LYS A 72 8.20 14.29 23.49
C LYS A 72 7.93 15.37 22.45
N VAL A 73 8.51 15.25 21.26
CA VAL A 73 8.29 16.18 20.14
C VAL A 73 6.81 16.34 19.85
N ASN A 74 6.37 17.59 19.68
CA ASN A 74 4.97 17.86 19.36
C ASN A 74 4.66 17.56 17.88
N SER A 75 4.46 16.29 17.58
CA SER A 75 4.21 15.78 16.24
C SER A 75 2.92 14.96 16.19
N ASP A 76 2.25 14.98 15.04
CA ASP A 76 1.17 14.06 14.66
C ASP A 76 1.70 12.74 14.05
N TYR A 77 3.03 12.59 13.91
CA TYR A 77 3.66 11.33 13.47
C TYR A 77 4.04 10.47 14.67
N SER A 78 4.10 9.16 14.40
CA SER A 78 4.35 8.15 15.45
C SER A 78 5.74 8.25 16.07
N PRO A 79 5.93 7.75 17.30
CA PRO A 79 7.24 7.68 17.93
C PRO A 79 8.27 6.90 17.12
N LEU A 80 7.86 5.84 16.39
CA LEU A 80 8.77 5.10 15.50
C LEU A 80 9.29 5.98 14.36
N PHE A 81 8.43 6.82 13.77
CA PHE A 81 8.86 7.77 12.75
C PHE A 81 9.86 8.77 13.32
N LEU A 82 9.54 9.37 14.46
CA LEU A 82 10.41 10.34 15.14
C LEU A 82 11.76 9.73 15.56
N PHE A 83 11.75 8.46 16.00
CA PHE A 83 12.98 7.73 16.29
C PHE A 83 13.88 7.62 15.06
N ILE A 84 13.31 7.22 13.91
CA ILE A 84 14.09 7.04 12.67
C ILE A 84 14.63 8.37 12.16
N VAL A 85 13.80 9.43 12.08
CA VAL A 85 14.29 10.75 11.65
C VAL A 85 15.26 11.36 12.65
N GLY A 86 15.10 11.04 13.93
CA GLY A 86 16.04 11.39 14.99
C GLY A 86 17.43 10.76 14.80
N ILE A 87 17.51 9.53 14.27
CA ILE A 87 18.81 8.94 13.90
C ILE A 87 19.52 9.78 12.82
N PHE A 88 18.77 10.34 11.86
CA PHE A 88 19.34 11.17 10.82
C PHE A 88 19.97 12.46 11.35
N THR A 89 19.57 12.93 12.54
CA THR A 89 20.15 14.13 13.16
C THR A 89 21.60 13.96 13.63
N PHE A 90 22.07 12.71 13.76
CA PHE A 90 23.49 12.42 14.04
C PHE A 90 24.37 12.46 12.78
N LEU A 91 23.76 12.49 11.61
CA LEU A 91 24.47 12.52 10.34
C LEU A 91 24.69 13.96 9.86
N PRO A 92 25.70 14.23 9.02
CA PRO A 92 25.96 15.57 8.51
C PRO A 92 24.71 16.19 7.84
N THR A 93 24.41 17.43 8.14
CA THR A 93 23.25 18.15 7.58
C THR A 93 23.40 18.47 6.08
N GLY A 94 24.65 18.58 5.60
CA GLY A 94 24.96 19.07 4.27
C GLY A 94 24.82 20.60 4.16
N GLU A 95 24.64 21.08 2.94
CA GLU A 95 24.44 22.50 2.67
C GLU A 95 23.05 22.95 3.12
N SER A 96 22.95 24.17 3.64
CA SER A 96 21.69 24.81 3.93
C SER A 96 21.25 25.65 2.73
N ILE A 97 20.05 25.41 2.25
CA ILE A 97 19.45 26.12 1.10
C ILE A 97 18.18 26.81 1.58
N THR A 98 18.02 28.09 1.22
CA THR A 98 16.82 28.86 1.54
C THR A 98 16.04 29.17 0.26
N VAL A 99 14.80 28.70 0.20
CA VAL A 99 13.87 28.95 -0.91
C VAL A 99 12.54 29.45 -0.37
N SER A 100 12.04 30.56 -0.88
CA SER A 100 10.74 31.15 -0.47
C SER A 100 10.59 31.31 1.06
N GLY A 101 11.67 31.69 1.76
CA GLY A 101 11.67 31.88 3.22
C GLY A 101 11.82 30.60 4.05
N PHE A 102 11.93 29.44 3.44
CA PHE A 102 12.15 28.15 4.10
C PHE A 102 13.60 27.68 3.95
N THR A 103 14.27 27.39 5.06
CA THR A 103 15.62 26.83 5.05
C THR A 103 15.56 25.31 5.24
N TYR A 104 16.19 24.56 4.32
CA TYR A 104 16.32 23.12 4.41
C TYR A 104 17.75 22.65 4.23
N TYR A 105 18.03 21.41 4.64
CA TYR A 105 19.35 20.81 4.63
C TYR A 105 19.40 19.68 3.59
N THR A 106 20.38 19.74 2.67
CA THR A 106 20.47 18.84 1.52
C THR A 106 20.58 17.37 1.92
N ASN A 107 21.47 17.05 2.88
CA ASN A 107 21.67 15.67 3.30
C ASN A 107 20.46 15.11 4.08
N TRP A 108 19.81 15.93 4.94
CA TRP A 108 18.59 15.49 5.62
C TRP A 108 17.48 15.17 4.63
N MET A 109 17.38 15.92 3.54
CA MET A 109 16.44 15.62 2.47
C MET A 109 16.75 14.26 1.82
N TYR A 110 18.04 14.00 1.51
CA TYR A 110 18.47 12.72 0.96
C TYR A 110 18.25 11.54 1.93
N TYR A 111 18.52 11.71 3.23
CA TYR A 111 18.30 10.64 4.21
C TYR A 111 16.81 10.30 4.34
N LEU A 112 15.96 11.33 4.48
CA LEU A 112 14.52 11.14 4.60
C LEU A 112 13.92 10.46 3.37
N LYS A 113 14.15 11.05 2.19
CA LYS A 113 13.59 10.52 0.95
C LYS A 113 14.26 9.21 0.53
N GLY A 114 15.56 9.05 0.77
CA GLY A 114 16.28 7.80 0.53
C GLY A 114 15.72 6.65 1.37
N TRP A 115 15.32 6.89 2.61
CA TRP A 115 14.59 5.92 3.42
C TRP A 115 13.27 5.51 2.76
N TYR A 116 12.48 6.49 2.29
CA TYR A 116 11.23 6.18 1.57
C TYR A 116 11.48 5.35 0.31
N PHE A 117 12.54 5.64 -0.44
CA PHE A 117 12.90 4.87 -1.64
C PHE A 117 13.26 3.42 -1.32
N ALA A 118 13.95 3.18 -0.20
CA ALA A 118 14.22 1.82 0.27
C ALA A 118 12.92 1.07 0.62
N VAL A 119 11.96 1.75 1.26
CA VAL A 119 10.63 1.19 1.55
C VAL A 119 9.86 0.89 0.27
N GLU A 120 9.92 1.76 -0.76
CA GLU A 120 9.30 1.51 -2.06
C GLU A 120 9.84 0.25 -2.75
N VAL A 121 11.15 0.01 -2.68
CA VAL A 121 11.73 -1.26 -3.16
C VAL A 121 11.13 -2.44 -2.39
N GLY A 122 10.94 -2.32 -1.07
CA GLY A 122 10.27 -3.31 -0.24
C GLY A 122 8.80 -3.55 -0.66
N ILE A 123 8.07 -2.50 -1.04
CA ILE A 123 6.71 -2.58 -1.59
C ILE A 123 6.72 -3.32 -2.93
N ALA A 124 7.64 -2.95 -3.84
CA ALA A 124 7.78 -3.61 -5.15
C ALA A 124 8.04 -5.11 -5.00
N VAL A 125 8.90 -5.51 -4.06
CA VAL A 125 9.14 -6.92 -3.70
C VAL A 125 7.86 -7.58 -3.19
N GLY A 126 7.11 -6.91 -2.30
CA GLY A 126 5.84 -7.41 -1.79
C GLY A 126 4.79 -7.63 -2.90
N ILE A 127 4.68 -6.70 -3.84
CA ILE A 127 3.83 -6.83 -5.04
C ILE A 127 4.26 -8.03 -5.89
N TYR A 128 5.56 -8.18 -6.15
CA TYR A 128 6.11 -9.35 -6.83
C TYR A 128 5.69 -10.64 -6.13
N LEU A 129 5.84 -10.73 -4.80
CA LEU A 129 5.50 -11.91 -4.02
C LEU A 129 4.00 -12.23 -4.10
N ILE A 130 3.12 -11.23 -4.01
CA ILE A 130 1.65 -11.41 -4.12
C ILE A 130 1.29 -11.95 -5.51
N VAL A 131 1.74 -11.26 -6.58
CA VAL A 131 1.42 -11.66 -7.95
C VAL A 131 1.98 -13.05 -8.25
N LYS A 132 3.22 -13.34 -7.82
CA LYS A 132 3.84 -14.67 -7.96
C LYS A 132 3.04 -15.75 -7.24
N GLU A 133 2.59 -15.48 -6.01
CA GLU A 133 1.85 -16.46 -5.21
C GLU A 133 0.49 -16.77 -5.83
N VAL A 134 -0.21 -15.76 -6.34
CA VAL A 134 -1.56 -15.93 -6.88
C VAL A 134 -1.53 -16.50 -8.31
N THR A 135 -0.72 -15.93 -9.19
CA THR A 135 -0.71 -16.31 -10.61
C THR A 135 0.21 -17.48 -10.94
N LYS A 136 1.13 -17.83 -10.03
CA LYS A 136 2.24 -18.77 -10.23
C LYS A 136 3.12 -18.43 -11.45
N ASN A 137 3.02 -17.20 -11.96
CA ASN A 137 3.72 -16.72 -13.15
C ASN A 137 4.78 -15.67 -12.77
N SER A 138 6.06 -16.00 -13.00
CA SER A 138 7.18 -15.09 -12.70
C SER A 138 7.20 -13.85 -13.61
N LYS A 139 6.74 -13.95 -14.87
CA LYS A 139 6.69 -12.82 -15.81
C LYS A 139 5.69 -11.77 -15.32
N SER A 140 4.47 -12.21 -14.93
CA SER A 140 3.45 -11.31 -14.36
C SER A 140 3.91 -10.70 -13.04
N ALA A 141 4.61 -11.46 -12.20
CA ALA A 141 5.14 -10.97 -10.94
C ALA A 141 6.23 -9.90 -11.16
N TRP A 142 7.15 -10.16 -12.10
CA TRP A 142 8.17 -9.19 -12.48
C TRP A 142 7.55 -7.92 -13.08
N LEU A 143 6.52 -8.06 -13.91
CA LEU A 143 5.79 -6.92 -14.46
C LEU A 143 5.18 -6.06 -13.34
N GLY A 144 4.61 -6.68 -12.30
CA GLY A 144 4.10 -5.96 -11.12
C GLY A 144 5.17 -5.17 -10.40
N TYR A 145 6.36 -5.74 -10.22
CA TYR A 145 7.51 -5.07 -9.64
C TYR A 145 7.91 -3.82 -10.45
N VAL A 146 8.04 -3.98 -11.77
CA VAL A 146 8.43 -2.89 -12.68
C VAL A 146 7.38 -1.79 -12.73
N ILE A 147 6.10 -2.16 -12.91
CA ILE A 147 5.01 -1.18 -12.99
C ILE A 147 5.00 -0.32 -11.73
N TYR A 148 5.07 -0.93 -10.53
CA TYR A 148 5.06 -0.16 -9.29
C TYR A 148 6.19 0.88 -9.23
N LEU A 149 7.42 0.50 -9.56
CA LEU A 149 8.56 1.43 -9.53
C LEU A 149 8.45 2.56 -10.55
N CYS A 150 7.63 2.38 -11.60
CA CYS A 150 7.43 3.35 -12.68
C CYS A 150 6.12 4.14 -12.56
N LEU A 151 5.26 3.86 -11.55
CA LEU A 151 4.00 4.59 -11.39
C LEU A 151 4.26 6.08 -11.10
N PRO A 152 3.67 7.02 -11.88
CA PRO A 152 3.91 8.45 -11.69
C PRO A 152 3.51 8.97 -10.31
N VAL A 153 2.31 8.60 -9.83
CA VAL A 153 1.78 9.10 -8.55
C VAL A 153 2.67 8.69 -7.38
N GLN A 154 3.20 7.45 -7.38
CA GLN A 154 4.12 6.97 -6.36
C GLN A 154 5.46 7.71 -6.41
N PHE A 155 5.97 7.94 -7.62
CA PHE A 155 7.17 8.75 -7.83
C PHE A 155 7.00 10.18 -7.27
N PHE A 156 5.88 10.83 -7.58
CA PHE A 156 5.60 12.18 -7.07
C PHE A 156 5.40 12.18 -5.55
N ASN A 157 4.74 11.19 -4.97
CA ASN A 157 4.48 11.09 -3.52
C ASN A 157 5.78 11.03 -2.71
N SER A 158 6.69 10.14 -3.06
CA SER A 158 7.91 9.90 -2.28
C SER A 158 9.06 10.83 -2.69
N ALA A 159 9.32 11.00 -4.01
CA ALA A 159 10.53 11.67 -4.49
C ALA A 159 10.36 13.19 -4.57
N VAL A 160 9.24 13.67 -5.10
CA VAL A 160 8.97 15.10 -5.20
C VAL A 160 8.40 15.64 -3.88
N TRP A 161 7.31 15.06 -3.41
CA TRP A 161 6.64 15.50 -2.19
C TRP A 161 7.45 15.18 -0.93
N GLY A 162 7.99 13.96 -0.83
CA GLY A 162 8.64 13.48 0.39
C GLY A 162 7.63 13.08 1.46
N ASN A 163 6.48 12.53 1.05
CA ASN A 163 5.45 12.09 1.98
C ASN A 163 5.69 10.66 2.47
N ALA A 164 5.30 10.41 3.73
CA ALA A 164 5.51 9.14 4.43
C ALA A 164 4.43 8.08 4.14
N ASP A 165 3.64 8.21 3.07
CA ASP A 165 2.55 7.27 2.77
C ASP A 165 3.06 5.85 2.44
N VAL A 166 4.26 5.75 1.91
CA VAL A 166 4.95 4.47 1.69
C VAL A 166 5.06 3.61 2.95
N LEU A 167 5.15 4.24 4.15
CA LEU A 167 5.37 3.55 5.42
C LEU A 167 4.14 2.77 5.89
N TYR A 168 2.93 3.30 5.74
CA TYR A 168 1.74 2.52 6.07
C TYR A 168 1.42 1.53 4.94
N PHE A 169 1.69 1.90 3.69
CA PHE A 169 1.32 1.08 2.55
C PHE A 169 2.16 -0.21 2.42
N ILE A 170 3.44 -0.19 2.82
CA ILE A 170 4.22 -1.44 2.90
C ILE A 170 3.54 -2.44 3.83
N CYS A 171 2.96 -1.99 4.95
CA CYS A 171 2.20 -2.85 5.83
C CYS A 171 0.97 -3.44 5.11
N PHE A 172 0.22 -2.66 4.33
CA PHE A 172 -0.94 -3.16 3.55
C PHE A 172 -0.54 -4.27 2.59
N VAL A 173 0.55 -4.09 1.86
CA VAL A 173 1.07 -5.08 0.94
C VAL A 173 1.39 -6.39 1.66
N TYR A 174 2.07 -6.34 2.80
CA TYR A 174 2.41 -7.55 3.55
C TYR A 174 1.22 -8.13 4.32
N ILE A 175 0.25 -7.32 4.79
CA ILE A 175 -1.02 -7.83 5.33
C ILE A 175 -1.73 -8.67 4.27
N ILE A 176 -1.91 -8.14 3.05
CA ILE A 176 -2.55 -8.83 1.94
C ILE A 176 -1.78 -10.11 1.57
N TYR A 177 -0.45 -10.04 1.50
CA TYR A 177 0.39 -11.22 1.25
C TYR A 177 0.16 -12.32 2.30
N PHE A 178 0.15 -11.98 3.59
CA PHE A 178 -0.07 -12.96 4.66
C PHE A 178 -1.50 -13.48 4.71
N VAL A 179 -2.50 -12.68 4.35
CA VAL A 179 -3.89 -13.13 4.14
C VAL A 179 -3.94 -14.20 3.06
N ILE A 180 -3.30 -13.98 1.90
CA ILE A 180 -3.23 -14.93 0.79
C ILE A 180 -2.52 -16.21 1.21
N LYS A 181 -1.43 -16.10 1.99
CA LYS A 181 -0.67 -17.24 2.54
C LYS A 181 -1.39 -17.96 3.71
N GLY A 182 -2.58 -17.50 4.14
CA GLY A 182 -3.32 -18.07 5.28
C GLY A 182 -2.67 -17.83 6.65
N LYS A 183 -1.70 -16.90 6.74
CA LYS A 183 -0.95 -16.58 7.96
C LYS A 183 -1.61 -15.48 8.78
N SER A 184 -2.78 -15.77 9.38
CA SER A 184 -3.59 -14.78 10.12
C SER A 184 -2.82 -14.03 11.21
N GLY A 185 -1.93 -14.70 11.97
CA GLY A 185 -1.12 -14.04 13.01
C GLY A 185 -0.20 -12.95 12.46
N LEU A 186 0.49 -13.22 11.33
CA LEU A 186 1.35 -12.23 10.69
C LEU A 186 0.52 -11.09 10.07
N ALA A 187 -0.66 -11.37 9.48
CA ALA A 187 -1.53 -10.33 8.98
C ALA A 187 -1.94 -9.35 10.10
N PHE A 188 -2.34 -9.84 11.27
CA PHE A 188 -2.68 -9.01 12.41
C PHE A 188 -1.47 -8.32 13.04
N LEU A 189 -0.31 -8.96 13.09
CA LEU A 189 0.93 -8.34 13.56
C LEU A 189 1.27 -7.10 12.71
N PHE A 190 1.25 -7.25 11.39
CA PHE A 190 1.50 -6.12 10.48
C PHE A 190 0.39 -5.06 10.54
N THR A 191 -0.86 -5.43 10.86
CA THR A 191 -1.92 -4.46 11.16
C THR A 191 -1.57 -3.63 12.39
N GLY A 192 -1.07 -4.24 13.46
CA GLY A 192 -0.60 -3.54 14.66
C GLY A 192 0.60 -2.63 14.39
N ILE A 193 1.59 -3.10 13.63
CA ILE A 193 2.73 -2.28 13.19
C ILE A 193 2.24 -1.09 12.38
N CYS A 194 1.31 -1.30 11.44
CA CYS A 194 0.72 -0.23 10.64
C CYS A 194 0.03 0.81 11.51
N PHE A 195 -0.73 0.36 12.52
CA PHE A 195 -1.38 1.21 13.50
C PHE A 195 -0.36 2.07 14.26
N GLY A 196 0.77 1.49 14.64
CA GLY A 196 1.88 2.19 15.30
C GLY A 196 2.71 3.10 14.39
N ILE A 197 2.45 3.10 13.08
CA ILE A 197 3.10 4.00 12.12
C ILE A 197 2.17 5.17 11.77
N LYS A 198 0.92 4.88 11.36
CA LYS A 198 0.02 5.90 10.84
C LYS A 198 -1.45 5.46 10.95
N LEU A 199 -2.37 6.40 11.25
CA LEU A 199 -3.80 6.11 11.38
C LEU A 199 -4.46 5.63 10.08
N GLN A 200 -3.83 5.76 8.94
CA GLN A 200 -4.32 5.22 7.66
C GLN A 200 -4.52 3.70 7.67
N VAL A 201 -4.08 3.01 8.72
CA VAL A 201 -4.47 1.60 8.98
C VAL A 201 -5.98 1.41 8.94
N VAL A 202 -6.80 2.44 9.25
CA VAL A 202 -8.26 2.37 9.17
C VAL A 202 -8.77 2.03 7.77
N PHE A 203 -8.01 2.31 6.71
CA PHE A 203 -8.41 2.01 5.34
C PHE A 203 -8.49 0.52 5.05
N ILE A 204 -7.68 -0.31 5.71
CA ILE A 204 -7.70 -1.77 5.52
C ILE A 204 -8.67 -2.49 6.46
N LEU A 205 -9.20 -1.82 7.49
CA LEU A 205 -10.06 -2.45 8.50
C LEU A 205 -11.33 -3.08 7.91
N PRO A 206 -12.06 -2.47 6.95
CA PRO A 206 -13.25 -3.08 6.37
C PRO A 206 -12.93 -4.44 5.71
N LEU A 207 -11.78 -4.54 5.03
CA LEU A 207 -11.31 -5.81 4.48
C LEU A 207 -11.03 -6.84 5.58
N LEU A 208 -10.35 -6.46 6.66
CA LEU A 208 -10.04 -7.37 7.76
C LEU A 208 -11.31 -7.86 8.45
N VAL A 209 -12.27 -6.96 8.70
CA VAL A 209 -13.60 -7.32 9.26
C VAL A 209 -14.30 -8.31 8.35
N TYR A 210 -14.39 -8.03 7.04
CA TYR A 210 -14.96 -8.95 6.06
C TYR A 210 -14.30 -10.34 6.10
N LEU A 211 -12.98 -10.41 6.15
CA LEU A 211 -12.23 -11.67 6.17
C LEU A 211 -12.38 -12.44 7.50
N ILE A 212 -12.56 -11.74 8.62
CA ILE A 212 -12.85 -12.34 9.91
C ILE A 212 -14.26 -12.95 9.90
N LEU A 213 -15.27 -12.18 9.48
CA LEU A 213 -16.67 -12.63 9.38
C LEU A 213 -16.80 -13.82 8.43
N SER A 214 -16.05 -13.81 7.32
CA SER A 214 -15.98 -14.90 6.35
C SER A 214 -15.09 -16.07 6.79
N LYS A 215 -14.60 -16.09 8.02
CA LYS A 215 -13.74 -17.15 8.61
C LYS A 215 -12.41 -17.39 7.87
N LYS A 216 -12.01 -16.47 6.97
CA LYS A 216 -10.70 -16.55 6.28
C LYS A 216 -9.56 -16.18 7.21
N LEU A 217 -9.77 -15.20 8.12
CA LEU A 217 -8.86 -14.88 9.21
C LEU A 217 -9.36 -15.47 10.52
N LYS A 218 -8.44 -16.05 11.29
CA LYS A 218 -8.74 -16.65 12.59
C LYS A 218 -8.86 -15.57 13.65
N PHE A 219 -10.07 -15.28 14.13
CA PHE A 219 -10.37 -14.17 15.06
C PHE A 219 -9.46 -14.16 16.31
N TYR A 220 -9.20 -15.33 16.93
CA TYR A 220 -8.34 -15.39 18.13
C TYR A 220 -6.91 -14.90 17.91
N LYS A 221 -6.45 -14.77 16.66
CA LYS A 221 -5.16 -14.19 16.33
C LYS A 221 -5.14 -12.65 16.36
N ILE A 222 -6.28 -11.99 16.62
CA ILE A 222 -6.36 -10.52 16.76
C ILE A 222 -5.42 -9.99 17.86
N VAL A 223 -5.06 -10.82 18.83
CA VAL A 223 -4.08 -10.52 19.89
C VAL A 223 -2.71 -10.07 19.35
N PHE A 224 -2.39 -10.41 18.10
CA PHE A 224 -1.15 -9.93 17.46
C PHE A 224 -1.20 -8.46 17.07
N ILE A 225 -2.37 -7.79 17.02
CA ILE A 225 -2.48 -6.35 16.75
C ILE A 225 -1.80 -5.55 17.88
N PRO A 226 -2.18 -5.67 19.17
CA PRO A 226 -1.46 -4.96 20.23
C PRO A 226 0.03 -5.32 20.27
N ILE A 227 0.43 -6.56 20.01
CA ILE A 227 1.85 -6.93 19.95
C ILE A 227 2.59 -6.13 18.88
N GLY A 228 2.02 -6.01 17.67
CA GLY A 228 2.61 -5.21 16.59
C GLY A 228 2.65 -3.72 16.93
N LEU A 229 1.59 -3.18 17.54
CA LEU A 229 1.55 -1.79 17.99
C LEU A 229 2.64 -1.50 19.03
N PHE A 230 2.70 -2.28 20.09
CA PHE A 230 3.72 -2.09 21.14
C PHE A 230 5.15 -2.30 20.64
N ALA A 231 5.37 -3.16 19.64
CA ALA A 231 6.67 -3.31 19.00
C ALA A 231 7.17 -1.98 18.39
N THR A 232 6.29 -1.12 17.88
CA THR A 232 6.67 0.19 17.36
C THR A 232 6.99 1.22 18.44
N PHE A 233 6.57 0.97 19.68
CA PHE A 233 6.83 1.85 20.82
C PHE A 233 8.08 1.46 21.63
N ILE A 234 8.68 0.29 21.34
CA ILE A 234 9.89 -0.18 22.02
C ILE A 234 10.98 0.90 22.09
N PRO A 235 11.33 1.63 21.00
CA PRO A 235 12.36 2.67 21.10
C PRO A 235 12.05 3.75 22.14
N ALA A 236 10.78 4.18 22.24
CA ALA A 236 10.37 5.18 23.22
C ALA A 236 10.46 4.65 24.66
N TYR A 237 10.03 3.42 24.90
CA TYR A 237 10.13 2.80 26.23
C TYR A 237 11.59 2.54 26.66
N LEU A 238 12.46 2.17 25.73
CA LEU A 238 13.90 2.07 26.02
C LEU A 238 14.51 3.43 26.38
N CYS A 239 13.95 4.52 25.87
CA CYS A 239 14.29 5.89 26.23
C CYS A 239 13.52 6.43 27.43
N LYS A 240 12.90 5.55 28.24
CA LYS A 240 12.19 5.87 29.50
C LYS A 240 10.90 6.68 29.31
N ALA A 241 10.23 6.59 28.16
CA ALA A 241 8.89 7.12 27.99
C ALA A 241 7.92 6.47 29.00
N SER A 242 6.97 7.25 29.55
CA SER A 242 5.88 6.69 30.33
C SER A 242 4.94 5.88 29.42
N PHE A 243 4.13 4.99 30.01
CA PHE A 243 3.29 4.06 29.25
C PHE A 243 2.36 4.77 28.24
N LEU A 244 1.81 5.93 28.59
CA LEU A 244 0.83 6.65 27.75
C LEU A 244 1.48 7.59 26.73
N GLU A 245 2.70 8.05 26.95
CA GLU A 245 3.34 9.05 26.05
C GLU A 245 3.39 8.60 24.58
N PRO A 246 3.77 7.35 24.24
CA PRO A 246 3.79 6.93 22.84
C PRO A 246 2.43 6.95 22.13
N PHE A 247 1.32 7.02 22.87
CA PHE A 247 -0.03 7.09 22.30
C PHE A 247 -0.50 8.52 21.96
N LEU A 248 0.19 9.56 22.44
CA LEU A 248 -0.26 10.94 22.27
C LEU A 248 -0.36 11.36 20.80
N TYR A 249 0.44 10.79 19.90
CA TYR A 249 0.34 11.08 18.47
C TYR A 249 -1.05 10.70 17.89
N LEU A 250 -1.70 9.65 18.41
CA LEU A 250 -3.03 9.24 17.96
C LEU A 250 -4.07 10.34 18.25
N VAL A 251 -3.99 10.94 19.43
CA VAL A 251 -4.88 12.05 19.83
C VAL A 251 -4.64 13.27 18.94
N ARG A 252 -3.36 13.58 18.64
CA ARG A 252 -2.99 14.70 17.78
C ARG A 252 -3.47 14.51 16.33
N GLN A 253 -3.40 13.28 15.81
CA GLN A 253 -3.91 12.97 14.48
C GLN A 253 -5.44 13.08 14.36
N LEU A 254 -6.18 12.80 15.43
CA LEU A 254 -7.64 12.84 15.43
C LEU A 254 -8.23 14.25 15.52
N GLY A 255 -7.49 15.21 16.08
CA GLY A 255 -8.02 16.54 16.43
C GLY A 255 -7.67 17.69 15.48
N GLY A 256 -6.96 17.41 14.37
CA GLY A 256 -6.25 18.46 13.63
C GLY A 256 -7.04 19.26 12.59
N TYR A 257 -8.21 18.78 12.13
CA TYR A 257 -8.83 19.34 10.92
C TYR A 257 -10.31 19.64 11.09
N SER A 258 -10.69 20.90 10.77
CA SER A 258 -12.09 21.36 10.75
C SER A 258 -12.76 21.22 9.38
N ASN A 259 -11.98 21.15 8.29
CA ASN A 259 -12.50 21.10 6.93
C ASN A 259 -13.06 19.70 6.58
N LEU A 260 -14.14 19.67 5.81
CA LEU A 260 -14.79 18.44 5.39
C LEU A 260 -13.90 17.57 4.46
N THR A 261 -13.07 18.23 3.66
CA THR A 261 -12.04 17.61 2.82
C THR A 261 -10.79 18.48 2.79
N LEU A 262 -9.63 17.87 2.60
CA LEU A 262 -8.33 18.51 2.48
C LEU A 262 -7.77 18.28 1.06
N GLY A 263 -8.61 18.58 0.04
CA GLY A 263 -8.26 18.39 -1.36
C GLY A 263 -8.38 16.95 -1.86
N CYS A 264 -8.96 16.04 -1.06
CA CYS A 264 -9.19 14.66 -1.47
C CYS A 264 -10.26 14.60 -2.57
N ALA A 265 -10.00 13.84 -3.62
CA ALA A 265 -10.93 13.60 -4.71
C ALA A 265 -12.02 12.59 -4.31
N ASN A 266 -12.87 12.97 -3.36
CA ASN A 266 -13.95 12.15 -2.77
C ASN A 266 -15.32 12.82 -2.88
N ILE A 267 -16.37 12.19 -2.33
CA ILE A 267 -17.73 12.74 -2.37
C ILE A 267 -17.86 14.08 -1.66
N TRP A 268 -17.08 14.31 -0.62
CA TRP A 268 -17.15 15.54 0.19
C TRP A 268 -16.55 16.74 -0.54
N HIS A 269 -15.69 16.52 -1.52
CA HIS A 269 -15.16 17.59 -2.38
C HIS A 269 -16.23 18.14 -3.35
N LEU A 270 -17.24 17.33 -3.67
CA LEU A 270 -18.35 17.73 -4.55
C LEU A 270 -19.44 18.55 -3.83
N ILE A 271 -19.31 18.70 -2.51
CA ILE A 271 -20.34 19.35 -1.68
C ILE A 271 -19.78 20.67 -1.13
N ASN A 272 -20.36 21.78 -1.57
CA ASN A 272 -20.02 23.09 -1.03
C ASN A 272 -20.91 23.40 0.17
N ILE A 273 -20.31 23.51 1.37
CA ILE A 273 -21.04 23.74 2.63
C ILE A 273 -20.62 25.09 3.19
N LYS A 274 -21.61 25.87 3.63
CA LYS A 274 -21.37 27.11 4.36
C LYS A 274 -20.59 26.84 5.64
N GLN A 275 -19.61 27.68 5.94
CA GLN A 275 -18.68 27.52 7.06
C GLN A 275 -19.39 27.39 8.43
N GLU A 276 -20.55 28.04 8.59
CA GLU A 276 -21.37 28.00 9.82
C GLU A 276 -21.94 26.61 10.12
N LEU A 277 -22.22 25.80 9.08
CA LEU A 277 -22.79 24.47 9.20
C LEU A 277 -21.70 23.37 9.27
N LEU A 278 -20.44 23.73 9.09
CA LEU A 278 -19.34 22.79 8.97
C LEU A 278 -19.19 21.84 10.18
N PRO A 279 -19.28 22.29 11.46
CA PRO A 279 -19.11 21.37 12.59
C PRO A 279 -20.19 20.26 12.65
N ILE A 280 -21.47 20.63 12.36
CA ILE A 280 -22.59 19.67 12.35
C ILE A 280 -22.42 18.69 11.19
N PHE A 281 -22.07 19.21 10.00
CA PHE A 281 -21.83 18.37 8.83
C PHE A 281 -20.65 17.45 9.00
N THR A 282 -19.58 17.85 9.67
CA THR A 282 -18.41 17.01 9.92
C THR A 282 -18.76 15.79 10.76
N ALA A 283 -19.49 15.98 11.88
CA ALA A 283 -19.92 14.84 12.70
C ALA A 283 -20.91 13.93 11.94
N GLY A 284 -21.87 14.53 11.24
CA GLY A 284 -22.85 13.80 10.41
C GLY A 284 -22.17 13.04 9.26
N SER A 285 -21.20 13.64 8.59
CA SER A 285 -20.46 13.02 7.47
C SER A 285 -19.61 11.83 7.92
N THR A 286 -19.00 11.92 9.11
CA THR A 286 -18.26 10.79 9.71
C THR A 286 -19.19 9.61 9.97
N LEU A 287 -20.33 9.85 10.63
CA LEU A 287 -21.31 8.79 10.88
C LEU A 287 -21.86 8.21 9.58
N PHE A 288 -22.24 9.06 8.63
CA PHE A 288 -22.74 8.65 7.32
C PHE A 288 -21.69 7.82 6.55
N GLY A 289 -20.44 8.26 6.53
CA GLY A 289 -19.35 7.52 5.89
C GLY A 289 -19.14 6.14 6.51
N LEU A 290 -19.12 6.04 7.85
CA LEU A 290 -19.00 4.76 8.56
C LEU A 290 -20.19 3.83 8.26
N LEU A 291 -21.41 4.37 8.22
CA LEU A 291 -22.61 3.60 7.86
C LEU A 291 -22.54 3.06 6.43
N LEU A 292 -22.10 3.88 5.47
CA LEU A 292 -21.93 3.42 4.07
C LEU A 292 -20.86 2.34 3.95
N ILE A 293 -19.69 2.52 4.59
CA ILE A 293 -18.62 1.53 4.60
C ILE A 293 -19.12 0.22 5.22
N GLY A 294 -19.83 0.30 6.34
CA GLY A 294 -20.47 -0.85 6.99
C GLY A 294 -21.50 -1.53 6.09
N LEU A 295 -22.35 -0.77 5.41
CA LEU A 295 -23.37 -1.27 4.49
C LEU A 295 -22.74 -2.02 3.31
N PHE A 296 -21.74 -1.43 2.63
CA PHE A 296 -21.05 -2.11 1.53
C PHE A 296 -20.36 -3.38 2.01
N THR A 297 -19.71 -3.35 3.18
CA THR A 297 -19.09 -4.54 3.77
C THR A 297 -20.12 -5.63 4.06
N ALA A 298 -21.29 -5.26 4.60
CA ALA A 298 -22.39 -6.19 4.89
C ALA A 298 -23.00 -6.78 3.60
N ILE A 299 -23.21 -5.97 2.55
CA ILE A 299 -23.71 -6.45 1.25
C ILE A 299 -22.75 -7.48 0.66
N ILE A 300 -21.45 -7.19 0.67
CA ILE A 300 -20.42 -8.10 0.15
C ILE A 300 -20.36 -9.37 0.99
N PHE A 301 -20.47 -9.27 2.32
CA PHE A 301 -20.51 -10.43 3.21
C PHE A 301 -21.76 -11.30 2.97
N ALA A 302 -22.94 -10.68 2.83
CA ALA A 302 -24.20 -11.38 2.56
C ALA A 302 -24.19 -12.13 1.22
N LYS A 303 -23.38 -11.68 0.26
CA LYS A 303 -23.22 -12.35 -1.04
C LYS A 303 -22.52 -13.71 -0.95
N LYS A 304 -21.80 -14.02 0.14
CA LYS A 304 -21.05 -15.27 0.35
C LYS A 304 -20.13 -15.60 -0.82
N ILE A 305 -19.23 -14.67 -1.14
CA ILE A 305 -18.31 -14.80 -2.27
C ILE A 305 -17.28 -15.92 -1.96
N LYS A 306 -16.98 -16.74 -2.96
CA LYS A 306 -15.91 -17.75 -2.88
C LYS A 306 -14.56 -17.08 -2.62
N LEU A 307 -13.90 -17.41 -1.48
CA LEU A 307 -12.69 -16.76 -0.99
C LEU A 307 -11.41 -17.35 -1.60
N ASN A 308 -11.28 -17.32 -2.92
CA ASN A 308 -9.99 -17.51 -3.57
C ASN A 308 -9.16 -16.21 -3.53
N SER A 309 -7.88 -16.29 -3.86
CA SER A 309 -6.97 -15.13 -3.76
C SER A 309 -7.34 -13.98 -4.72
N GLU A 310 -7.87 -14.30 -5.90
CA GLU A 310 -8.33 -13.32 -6.89
C GLU A 310 -9.52 -12.51 -6.35
N ASN A 311 -10.52 -13.19 -5.79
CA ASN A 311 -11.70 -12.55 -5.23
C ASN A 311 -11.37 -11.74 -3.96
N ILE A 312 -10.43 -12.22 -3.14
CA ILE A 312 -9.93 -11.47 -1.97
C ILE A 312 -9.29 -10.15 -2.42
N ILE A 313 -8.47 -10.15 -3.48
CA ILE A 313 -7.88 -8.93 -4.04
C ILE A 313 -8.98 -8.01 -4.57
N THR A 314 -9.92 -8.52 -5.36
CA THR A 314 -11.00 -7.71 -5.94
C THR A 314 -11.84 -7.02 -4.85
N VAL A 315 -12.23 -7.77 -3.81
CA VAL A 315 -12.97 -7.23 -2.66
C VAL A 315 -12.09 -6.27 -1.85
N GLY A 316 -10.81 -6.61 -1.64
CA GLY A 316 -9.88 -5.80 -0.87
C GLY A 316 -9.63 -4.43 -1.48
N VAL A 317 -9.43 -4.35 -2.79
CA VAL A 317 -9.22 -3.09 -3.51
C VAL A 317 -10.43 -2.17 -3.35
N PHE A 318 -11.64 -2.70 -3.48
CA PHE A 318 -12.86 -1.93 -3.28
C PHE A 318 -13.03 -1.47 -1.82
N LEU A 319 -12.92 -2.39 -0.85
CA LEU A 319 -13.14 -2.07 0.56
C LEU A 319 -12.10 -1.08 1.12
N ILE A 320 -10.88 -1.11 0.62
CA ILE A 320 -9.85 -0.12 0.98
C ILE A 320 -10.16 1.23 0.33
N GLY A 321 -10.59 1.23 -0.94
CA GLY A 321 -10.87 2.45 -1.70
C GLY A 321 -12.11 3.21 -1.24
N ILE A 322 -13.14 2.54 -0.69
CA ILE A 322 -14.34 3.24 -0.19
C ILE A 322 -14.10 4.03 1.10
N VAL A 323 -13.01 3.76 1.83
CA VAL A 323 -12.75 4.48 3.08
C VAL A 323 -12.40 5.94 2.81
N PRO A 324 -11.38 6.30 2.01
CA PRO A 324 -11.12 7.69 1.68
C PRO A 324 -12.24 8.33 0.83
N MET A 325 -13.07 7.53 0.14
CA MET A 325 -14.23 8.03 -0.61
C MET A 325 -15.32 8.58 0.31
N PHE A 326 -15.61 7.91 1.44
CA PHE A 326 -16.77 8.22 2.27
C PHE A 326 -16.43 8.88 3.62
N LEU A 327 -15.20 8.78 4.11
CA LEU A 327 -14.82 9.49 5.34
C LEU A 327 -14.47 10.95 5.05
N PRO A 328 -14.82 11.89 5.95
CA PRO A 328 -14.38 13.28 5.90
C PRO A 328 -12.91 13.41 6.34
N HIS A 329 -12.36 14.64 6.24
CA HIS A 329 -10.98 15.01 6.61
C HIS A 329 -9.90 14.26 5.83
N MET A 330 -10.24 13.75 4.64
CA MET A 330 -9.28 13.06 3.80
C MET A 330 -8.39 14.05 3.04
N HIS A 331 -7.09 13.76 2.99
CA HIS A 331 -6.11 14.51 2.21
C HIS A 331 -6.10 14.08 0.75
N GLU A 332 -5.63 14.96 -0.11
CA GLU A 332 -5.48 14.80 -1.56
C GLU A 332 -4.74 13.52 -1.99
N ARG A 333 -3.91 12.95 -1.10
CA ARG A 333 -3.08 11.76 -1.34
C ARG A 333 -3.67 10.44 -0.81
N TYR A 334 -4.83 10.43 -0.18
CA TYR A 334 -5.33 9.24 0.52
C TYR A 334 -5.87 8.13 -0.38
N PHE A 335 -5.96 8.39 -1.70
CA PHE A 335 -6.16 7.32 -2.68
C PHE A 335 -4.87 6.57 -3.06
N TYR A 336 -3.69 6.93 -2.50
CA TYR A 336 -2.41 6.27 -2.74
C TYR A 336 -2.48 4.73 -2.66
N ALA A 337 -3.16 4.19 -1.65
CA ALA A 337 -3.32 2.75 -1.52
C ALA A 337 -4.13 2.15 -2.70
N LEU A 338 -5.20 2.82 -3.14
CA LEU A 338 -6.01 2.38 -4.28
C LEU A 338 -5.22 2.44 -5.58
N ASP A 339 -4.41 3.49 -5.80
CA ASP A 339 -3.57 3.64 -6.98
C ASP A 339 -2.68 2.43 -7.25
N VAL A 340 -2.13 1.85 -6.17
CA VAL A 340 -1.25 0.67 -6.27
C VAL A 340 -2.03 -0.63 -6.29
N LEU A 341 -3.07 -0.76 -5.46
CA LEU A 341 -3.84 -1.99 -5.37
C LEU A 341 -4.63 -2.30 -6.65
N ILE A 342 -5.00 -1.28 -7.43
CA ILE A 342 -5.57 -1.44 -8.77
C ILE A 342 -4.59 -2.18 -9.70
N VAL A 343 -3.28 -1.92 -9.59
CA VAL A 343 -2.27 -2.65 -10.37
C VAL A 343 -2.29 -4.13 -10.01
N LEU A 344 -2.34 -4.46 -8.70
CA LEU A 344 -2.46 -5.86 -8.26
C LEU A 344 -3.73 -6.52 -8.82
N TYR A 345 -4.87 -5.83 -8.74
CA TYR A 345 -6.14 -6.31 -9.30
C TYR A 345 -6.01 -6.61 -10.80
N CYS A 346 -5.53 -5.65 -11.58
CA CYS A 346 -5.42 -5.80 -13.03
C CYS A 346 -4.49 -6.95 -13.44
N LEU A 347 -3.34 -7.10 -12.77
CA LEU A 347 -2.36 -8.14 -13.07
C LEU A 347 -2.84 -9.55 -12.67
N ILE A 348 -3.56 -9.65 -11.56
CA ILE A 348 -4.06 -10.93 -11.04
C ILE A 348 -5.30 -11.36 -11.83
N CYS A 349 -6.26 -10.46 -12.04
CA CYS A 349 -7.48 -10.73 -12.78
C CYS A 349 -7.29 -10.67 -14.31
N LYS A 350 -6.13 -10.20 -14.80
CA LYS A 350 -5.77 -10.03 -16.22
C LYS A 350 -6.80 -9.27 -17.04
N ARG A 351 -7.37 -8.21 -16.45
CA ARG A 351 -8.44 -7.41 -17.06
C ARG A 351 -8.46 -5.98 -16.51
N ASP A 352 -9.25 -5.12 -17.13
CA ASP A 352 -9.62 -3.79 -16.66
C ASP A 352 -8.40 -2.85 -16.47
N TYR A 353 -7.35 -3.00 -17.28
CA TYR A 353 -6.08 -2.24 -17.17
C TYR A 353 -6.27 -0.71 -17.30
N PHE A 354 -7.34 -0.25 -17.92
CA PHE A 354 -7.68 1.17 -18.02
C PHE A 354 -7.89 1.82 -16.66
N LEU A 355 -8.28 1.04 -15.63
CA LEU A 355 -8.44 1.55 -14.26
C LEU A 355 -7.12 2.09 -13.69
N ILE A 356 -5.97 1.51 -14.08
CA ILE A 356 -4.65 2.01 -13.67
C ILE A 356 -4.48 3.44 -14.18
N VAL A 357 -4.79 3.68 -15.45
CA VAL A 357 -4.66 5.00 -16.06
C VAL A 357 -5.61 6.00 -15.40
N LEU A 358 -6.87 5.63 -15.18
CA LEU A 358 -7.85 6.50 -14.52
C LEU A 358 -7.41 6.90 -13.12
N MET A 359 -6.90 5.96 -12.31
CA MET A 359 -6.42 6.26 -10.97
C MET A 359 -5.19 7.17 -10.98
N GLN A 360 -4.22 6.93 -11.88
CA GLN A 360 -3.05 7.81 -12.02
C GLN A 360 -3.43 9.24 -12.46
N ILE A 361 -4.46 9.39 -13.33
CA ILE A 361 -4.99 10.70 -13.71
C ILE A 361 -5.66 11.37 -12.50
N SER A 362 -6.55 10.67 -11.82
CA SER A 362 -7.29 11.21 -10.67
C SER A 362 -6.35 11.71 -9.57
N SER A 363 -5.46 10.85 -9.10
CA SER A 363 -4.49 11.21 -8.05
C SER A 363 -3.47 12.23 -8.55
N GLY A 364 -3.09 12.19 -9.84
CA GLY A 364 -2.23 13.19 -10.46
C GLY A 364 -2.83 14.60 -10.43
N ILE A 365 -4.12 14.73 -10.71
CA ILE A 365 -4.85 16.01 -10.59
C ILE A 365 -4.83 16.52 -9.15
N ALA A 366 -5.16 15.67 -8.17
CA ALA A 366 -5.18 16.05 -6.77
C ALA A 366 -3.78 16.47 -6.27
N TYR A 367 -2.73 15.74 -6.65
CA TYR A 367 -1.34 16.04 -6.29
C TYR A 367 -0.85 17.34 -6.92
N HIS A 368 -1.19 17.57 -8.20
CA HIS A 368 -0.78 18.78 -8.90
C HIS A 368 -1.33 20.05 -8.21
N ASN A 369 -2.60 20.04 -7.82
CA ASN A 369 -3.20 21.17 -7.12
C ASN A 369 -2.45 21.55 -5.84
N TYR A 370 -2.01 20.55 -5.07
CA TYR A 370 -1.24 20.78 -3.86
C TYR A 370 0.21 21.19 -4.16
N LEU A 371 0.92 20.43 -5.00
CA LEU A 371 2.35 20.63 -5.25
C LEU A 371 2.67 21.88 -6.04
N ALA A 372 1.82 22.23 -7.02
CA ALA A 372 2.00 23.42 -7.86
C ALA A 372 1.35 24.68 -7.26
N GLY A 373 0.53 24.54 -6.23
CA GLY A 373 -0.23 25.64 -5.61
C GLY A 373 -1.23 26.30 -6.58
N ARG A 374 -1.65 25.56 -7.60
CA ARG A 374 -2.61 26.00 -8.64
C ARG A 374 -3.36 24.81 -9.21
N HIS A 375 -4.50 25.07 -9.82
CA HIS A 375 -5.33 24.03 -10.41
C HIS A 375 -4.68 23.41 -11.65
N PHE A 376 -4.86 22.10 -11.83
CA PHE A 376 -4.31 21.35 -12.97
C PHE A 376 -4.75 21.93 -14.33
N ILE A 377 -6.01 22.36 -14.40
CA ILE A 377 -6.56 23.11 -15.54
C ILE A 377 -7.04 24.44 -14.99
N GLU A 378 -6.28 25.51 -15.21
CA GLU A 378 -6.58 26.84 -14.66
C GLU A 378 -7.98 27.34 -15.07
N ALA A 379 -8.45 27.01 -16.27
CA ALA A 379 -9.78 27.36 -16.75
C ALA A 379 -10.92 26.68 -15.96
N LEU A 380 -10.65 25.57 -15.27
CA LEU A 380 -11.63 24.84 -14.48
C LEU A 380 -11.55 25.17 -12.99
N GLY A 381 -10.48 25.83 -12.53
CA GLY A 381 -10.30 26.16 -11.13
C GLY A 381 -10.39 24.94 -10.21
N GLU A 382 -11.13 25.06 -9.11
CA GLU A 382 -11.37 23.96 -8.14
C GLU A 382 -12.11 22.77 -8.77
N ASP A 383 -12.83 22.96 -9.89
CA ASP A 383 -13.56 21.90 -10.58
C ASP A 383 -12.65 20.80 -11.14
N SER A 384 -11.35 21.06 -11.27
CA SER A 384 -10.40 20.01 -11.65
C SER A 384 -10.40 18.83 -10.67
N VAL A 385 -10.51 19.08 -9.35
CA VAL A 385 -10.61 18.01 -8.32
C VAL A 385 -11.99 17.34 -8.36
N HIS A 386 -13.05 18.07 -8.77
CA HIS A 386 -14.36 17.47 -9.03
C HIS A 386 -14.27 16.39 -10.11
N ILE A 387 -13.52 16.64 -11.22
CA ILE A 387 -13.27 15.62 -12.26
C ILE A 387 -12.59 14.39 -11.65
N ALA A 388 -11.58 14.57 -10.82
CA ALA A 388 -10.90 13.49 -10.13
C ALA A 388 -11.86 12.71 -9.21
N SER A 389 -12.77 13.40 -8.51
CA SER A 389 -13.81 12.78 -7.67
C SER A 389 -14.77 11.91 -8.50
N TYR A 390 -15.22 12.39 -9.67
CA TYR A 390 -16.06 11.58 -10.57
C TYR A 390 -15.32 10.35 -11.11
N ILE A 391 -14.03 10.48 -11.43
CA ILE A 391 -13.20 9.33 -11.83
C ILE A 391 -13.17 8.28 -10.71
N ASN A 392 -12.92 8.70 -9.46
CA ASN A 392 -12.87 7.78 -8.32
C ASN A 392 -14.21 7.11 -8.04
N ILE A 393 -15.33 7.85 -8.15
CA ILE A 393 -16.68 7.30 -8.05
C ILE A 393 -16.91 6.25 -9.14
N PHE A 394 -16.53 6.56 -10.39
CA PHE A 394 -16.63 5.61 -11.50
C PHE A 394 -15.84 4.33 -11.24
N VAL A 395 -14.55 4.47 -10.84
CA VAL A 395 -13.67 3.32 -10.56
C VAL A 395 -14.25 2.43 -9.46
N LEU A 396 -14.70 3.02 -8.35
CA LEU A 396 -15.27 2.26 -7.24
C LEU A 396 -16.61 1.62 -7.61
N THR A 397 -17.48 2.32 -8.34
CA THR A 397 -18.74 1.75 -8.86
C THR A 397 -18.47 0.58 -9.79
N PHE A 398 -17.50 0.72 -10.70
CA PHE A 398 -17.09 -0.35 -11.60
C PHE A 398 -16.59 -1.58 -10.83
N LEU A 399 -15.72 -1.40 -9.83
CA LEU A 399 -15.24 -2.48 -8.96
C LEU A 399 -16.38 -3.14 -8.19
N PHE A 400 -17.35 -2.37 -7.68
CA PHE A 400 -18.51 -2.92 -7.00
C PHE A 400 -19.35 -3.79 -7.94
N ILE A 401 -19.59 -3.34 -9.17
CA ILE A 401 -20.28 -4.16 -10.20
C ILE A 401 -19.51 -5.46 -10.48
N ARG A 402 -18.15 -5.39 -10.52
CA ARG A 402 -17.33 -6.60 -10.66
C ARG A 402 -17.51 -7.56 -9.48
N ILE A 403 -17.57 -7.03 -8.25
CA ILE A 403 -17.84 -7.83 -7.03
C ILE A 403 -19.22 -8.48 -7.09
N LEU A 404 -20.24 -7.75 -7.55
CA LEU A 404 -21.60 -8.31 -7.69
C LEU A 404 -21.67 -9.47 -8.70
N LYS A 405 -20.73 -9.56 -9.63
CA LYS A 405 -20.61 -10.64 -10.62
C LYS A 405 -19.75 -11.83 -10.17
N LEU A 406 -19.09 -11.75 -8.99
CA LEU A 406 -18.29 -12.86 -8.48
C LEU A 406 -19.16 -14.05 -8.08
N GLU A 407 -18.63 -15.25 -8.26
CA GLU A 407 -19.29 -16.50 -7.91
C GLU A 407 -19.52 -16.62 -6.40
N LYS A 408 -20.69 -17.16 -6.03
CA LYS A 408 -20.99 -17.51 -4.65
C LYS A 408 -20.32 -18.82 -4.26
N GLU A 409 -19.99 -18.96 -2.99
CA GLU A 409 -19.56 -20.24 -2.40
C GLU A 409 -20.70 -21.26 -2.50
N GLY A 410 -20.39 -22.50 -2.96
CA GLY A 410 -21.41 -23.56 -3.15
C GLY A 410 -22.26 -23.40 -4.42
N SER A 411 -21.84 -22.61 -5.40
CA SER A 411 -22.52 -22.53 -6.71
C SER A 411 -22.49 -23.89 -7.43
N LEU A 412 -23.47 -24.11 -8.34
CA LEU A 412 -23.52 -25.34 -9.18
C LEU A 412 -22.21 -25.62 -9.91
N HIS A 413 -21.46 -24.57 -10.26
CA HIS A 413 -20.15 -24.69 -10.90
C HIS A 413 -19.07 -25.25 -9.93
N ASP A 414 -19.11 -24.89 -8.65
CA ASP A 414 -18.23 -25.44 -7.62
C ASP A 414 -18.55 -26.91 -7.37
N MET A 415 -19.82 -27.28 -7.34
CA MET A 415 -20.24 -28.67 -7.21
C MET A 415 -19.80 -29.50 -8.44
N ALA A 416 -19.98 -28.96 -9.65
CA ALA A 416 -19.55 -29.62 -10.87
C ALA A 416 -18.02 -29.81 -10.92
N SER A 417 -17.24 -28.81 -10.51
CA SER A 417 -15.78 -28.90 -10.44
C SER A 417 -15.29 -29.89 -9.38
N TYR A 418 -15.98 -29.94 -8.22
CA TYR A 418 -15.69 -30.90 -7.15
C TYR A 418 -15.93 -32.34 -7.65
N TYR A 419 -17.09 -32.63 -8.26
CA TYR A 419 -17.38 -33.94 -8.82
C TYR A 419 -16.43 -34.33 -9.95
N LYS A 420 -16.07 -33.39 -10.83
CA LYS A 420 -15.10 -33.63 -11.89
C LYS A 420 -13.72 -34.01 -11.34
N ASN A 421 -13.26 -33.35 -10.28
CA ASN A 421 -12.00 -33.68 -9.62
C ASN A 421 -12.05 -34.99 -8.88
N GLN A 422 -13.18 -35.36 -8.24
CA GLN A 422 -13.38 -36.66 -7.62
C GLN A 422 -13.34 -37.79 -8.67
N ILE A 423 -13.98 -37.59 -9.81
CA ILE A 423 -13.96 -38.55 -10.93
C ILE A 423 -12.55 -38.73 -11.52
N MET A 424 -11.77 -37.64 -11.59
CA MET A 424 -10.36 -37.74 -12.02
C MET A 424 -9.49 -38.50 -11.01
N LEU A 425 -9.70 -38.25 -9.71
CA LEU A 425 -8.97 -38.94 -8.63
C LEU A 425 -9.31 -40.45 -8.58
N THR A 426 -10.59 -40.79 -8.79
CA THR A 426 -11.00 -42.22 -8.87
C THR A 426 -10.49 -42.93 -10.12
N LYS A 427 -10.34 -42.22 -11.26
CA LYS A 427 -9.74 -42.77 -12.49
C LYS A 427 -8.22 -42.85 -12.41
N SER A 428 -7.55 -42.13 -11.56
CA SER A 428 -6.09 -42.16 -11.37
C SER A 428 -5.64 -43.08 -10.22
N ALA A 429 -6.57 -43.65 -9.47
CA ALA A 429 -6.25 -44.68 -8.47
C ALA A 429 -5.79 -45.96 -9.23
N PRO A 430 -4.60 -46.51 -8.96
CA PRO A 430 -4.16 -47.75 -9.59
C PRO A 430 -5.15 -48.86 -9.21
N ILE A 431 -5.68 -49.54 -10.22
CA ILE A 431 -6.45 -50.75 -10.05
C ILE A 431 -5.53 -51.73 -9.31
N LYS A 432 -5.81 -51.93 -8.01
CA LYS A 432 -5.19 -53.07 -7.31
C LYS A 432 -5.60 -54.31 -8.05
N SER A 433 -4.68 -54.90 -8.78
CA SER A 433 -4.85 -56.18 -9.40
C SER A 433 -5.31 -57.20 -8.33
N GLU A 434 -6.48 -57.77 -8.53
CA GLU A 434 -6.95 -58.99 -7.87
C GLU A 434 -6.08 -60.18 -8.36
N GLU A 435 -4.82 -60.23 -7.96
CA GLU A 435 -3.91 -61.37 -8.11
C GLU A 435 -3.20 -61.60 -6.80
N LYS A 436 -3.93 -62.17 -5.80
CA LYS A 436 -3.35 -62.90 -4.66
C LYS A 436 -4.44 -63.54 -3.79
N ILE A 437 -5.35 -64.31 -4.35
CA ILE A 437 -6.17 -65.27 -3.59
C ILE A 437 -6.21 -66.55 -4.43
N GLU A 438 -5.07 -67.22 -4.62
CA GLU A 438 -5.05 -68.57 -5.18
C GLU A 438 -3.74 -69.32 -4.84
N ASN A 439 -3.19 -69.15 -3.67
CA ASN A 439 -2.08 -70.03 -3.22
C ASN A 439 -2.01 -70.18 -1.69
N GLU A 440 -3.15 -70.46 -1.02
CA GLU A 440 -3.15 -71.03 0.35
C GLU A 440 -4.22 -72.12 0.47
N GLU A 441 -4.24 -73.09 -0.51
CA GLU A 441 -4.86 -74.40 -0.34
C GLU A 441 -4.05 -75.39 -1.13
N LYS A 442 -2.89 -75.84 -0.60
CA LYS A 442 -2.30 -77.17 -0.83
C LYS A 442 -1.27 -77.44 0.27
#